data_37162c456338535c5c775f645d410c5c
#
_entry.id   37162c456338535c5c775f645d410c5c
#
_cell.length_a   1.000
_cell.length_b   1.000
_cell.length_c   1.000
_cell.angle_alpha   90.00
_cell.angle_beta   90.00
_cell.angle_gamma   90.00
#
_symmetry.space_group_name_H-M   'P 1'
#
loop_
_entity.id
_entity.type
_entity.pdbx_description
1 polymer ?
#
loop_
_entity_poly.entity_id
_entity_poly.type
_entity_poly.pdbx_seq_one_letter_code
_entity_poly.pdbx_strand_id
1 'polypeptide(L)'
;MQRLRTYTVEEANRELPRVRPIVAQIAELSALRPDLEEQLRMAEYAIQRPSANGQDRERAQQARDAVHGAEEELLKAVLSLNSMGIQLKGPLEGLIDFPSYRDGELVELCWKLGEDRVEHWHRIGEGFSGRRKL
;
A
#
# COMPACT_ATOMS: atom_id res chain seq x y z
N MET A 1 6.14 22.19 -12.36
CA MET A 1 6.80 21.57 -11.19
C MET A 1 5.86 21.54 -10.02
N GLN A 2 5.62 20.36 -9.47
CA GLN A 2 4.74 20.21 -8.31
C GLN A 2 5.48 20.62 -7.03
N ARG A 3 4.78 21.37 -6.19
CA ARG A 3 5.29 21.68 -4.86
C ARG A 3 5.21 20.46 -3.96
N LEU A 4 6.22 20.27 -3.13
CA LEU A 4 6.19 19.26 -2.10
C LEU A 4 5.10 19.63 -1.08
N ARG A 5 4.13 18.76 -0.91
CA ARG A 5 3.12 18.93 0.13
C ARG A 5 3.70 18.45 1.45
N THR A 6 3.64 19.29 2.47
CA THR A 6 4.10 18.97 3.81
C THR A 6 2.95 19.03 4.81
N TYR A 7 3.13 18.37 5.93
CA TYR A 7 2.14 18.24 6.99
C TYR A 7 2.73 18.64 8.33
N THR A 8 1.97 19.37 9.12
CA THR A 8 2.24 19.44 10.55
C THR A 8 1.75 18.14 11.19
N VAL A 9 2.14 17.89 12.45
CA VAL A 9 1.66 16.72 13.21
C VAL A 9 0.14 16.75 13.30
N GLU A 10 -0.43 17.92 13.57
CA GLU A 10 -1.88 18.11 13.66
C GLU A 10 -2.59 17.82 12.34
N GLU A 11 -2.02 18.29 11.24
CA GLU A 11 -2.57 18.04 9.90
C GLU A 11 -2.51 16.57 9.56
N ALA A 12 -1.38 15.89 9.84
CA ALA A 12 -1.24 14.46 9.59
C ALA A 12 -2.27 13.66 10.39
N ASN A 13 -2.44 13.98 11.65
CA ASN A 13 -3.44 13.31 12.50
C ASN A 13 -4.87 13.58 12.03
N ARG A 14 -5.14 14.76 11.50
CA ARG A 14 -6.46 15.12 10.96
C ARG A 14 -6.79 14.27 9.73
N GLU A 15 -5.78 13.89 8.96
CA GLU A 15 -5.98 13.07 7.76
C GLU A 15 -6.11 11.56 8.05
N LEU A 16 -5.73 11.09 9.23
CA LEU A 16 -5.74 9.66 9.55
C LEU A 16 -7.10 8.97 9.31
N PRO A 17 -8.24 9.54 9.68
CA PRO A 17 -9.53 8.89 9.41
C PRO A 17 -9.76 8.58 7.94
N ARG A 18 -9.23 9.41 7.04
CA ARG A 18 -9.31 9.22 5.59
C ARG A 18 -8.23 8.28 5.08
N VAL A 19 -7.03 8.35 5.64
CA VAL A 19 -5.85 7.61 5.20
C VAL A 19 -5.89 6.16 5.69
N ARG A 20 -6.36 5.93 6.92
CA ARG A 20 -6.38 4.62 7.55
C ARG A 20 -7.05 3.54 6.69
N PRO A 21 -8.27 3.76 6.15
CA PRO A 21 -8.90 2.76 5.28
C PRO A 21 -8.11 2.48 4.00
N ILE A 22 -7.48 3.49 3.43
CA ILE A 22 -6.68 3.34 2.21
C ILE A 22 -5.47 2.44 2.49
N VAL A 23 -4.75 2.70 3.58
CA VAL A 23 -3.58 1.91 3.97
C VAL A 23 -3.98 0.49 4.34
N ALA A 24 -5.10 0.32 5.04
CA ALA A 24 -5.64 -1.01 5.38
C ALA A 24 -5.95 -1.83 4.12
N GLN A 25 -6.54 -1.21 3.11
CA GLN A 25 -6.82 -1.86 1.83
C GLN A 25 -5.51 -2.27 1.12
N ILE A 26 -4.52 -1.40 1.11
CA ILE A 26 -3.21 -1.71 0.52
C ILE A 26 -2.59 -2.92 1.20
N ALA A 27 -2.60 -2.96 2.53
CA ALA A 27 -2.03 -4.07 3.30
C ALA A 27 -2.77 -5.38 3.02
N GLU A 28 -4.10 -5.34 2.98
CA GLU A 28 -4.92 -6.51 2.69
C GLU A 28 -4.67 -7.06 1.28
N LEU A 29 -4.70 -6.20 0.27
CA LEU A 29 -4.45 -6.61 -1.12
C LEU A 29 -3.03 -7.13 -1.31
N SER A 30 -2.06 -6.49 -0.67
CA SER A 30 -0.66 -6.92 -0.72
C SER A 30 -0.48 -8.32 -0.10
N ALA A 31 -1.21 -8.61 0.97
CA ALA A 31 -1.16 -9.92 1.63
C ALA A 31 -1.85 -11.01 0.80
N LEU A 32 -2.91 -10.68 0.07
CA LEU A 32 -3.66 -11.63 -0.77
C LEU A 32 -2.95 -11.95 -2.09
N ARG A 33 -2.14 -11.03 -2.58
CA ARG A 33 -1.55 -11.12 -3.92
C ARG A 33 -0.77 -12.39 -4.19
N PRO A 34 0.10 -12.89 -3.29
CA PRO A 34 0.85 -14.12 -3.56
C PRO A 34 -0.06 -15.34 -3.80
N ASP A 35 -1.15 -15.47 -3.05
CA ASP A 35 -2.09 -16.57 -3.20
C ASP A 35 -2.85 -16.48 -4.52
N LEU A 36 -3.27 -15.27 -4.91
CA LEU A 36 -3.95 -15.06 -6.18
C LEU A 36 -3.04 -15.38 -7.36
N GLU A 37 -1.78 -14.99 -7.28
CA GLU A 37 -0.79 -15.29 -8.32
C GLU A 37 -0.51 -16.79 -8.41
N GLU A 38 -0.46 -17.49 -7.28
CA GLU A 38 -0.28 -18.95 -7.26
C GLU A 38 -1.47 -19.66 -7.88
N GLN A 39 -2.69 -19.23 -7.55
CA GLN A 39 -3.91 -19.80 -8.16
C GLN A 39 -3.92 -19.63 -9.66
N LEU A 40 -3.45 -18.47 -10.15
CA LEU A 40 -3.34 -18.21 -11.58
C LEU A 40 -2.32 -19.15 -12.22
N ARG A 41 -1.14 -19.30 -11.62
CA ARG A 41 -0.12 -20.22 -12.16
C ARG A 41 -0.63 -21.63 -12.26
N MET A 42 -1.33 -22.10 -11.23
CA MET A 42 -1.93 -23.46 -11.22
C MET A 42 -2.99 -23.62 -12.29
N ALA A 43 -3.85 -22.62 -12.46
CA ALA A 43 -4.91 -22.66 -13.47
C ALA A 43 -4.34 -22.61 -14.90
N GLU A 44 -3.32 -21.79 -15.13
CA GLU A 44 -2.65 -21.71 -16.42
C GLU A 44 -1.92 -23.01 -16.78
N TYR A 45 -1.31 -23.66 -15.79
CA TYR A 45 -0.71 -24.97 -15.97
C TYR A 45 -1.76 -26.00 -16.37
N ALA A 46 -2.91 -25.99 -15.71
CA ALA A 46 -3.99 -26.95 -15.98
C ALA A 46 -4.51 -26.86 -17.41
N ILE A 47 -4.60 -25.66 -17.99
CA ILE A 47 -5.11 -25.51 -19.37
C ILE A 47 -4.10 -25.94 -20.44
N GLN A 48 -2.84 -26.19 -20.09
CA GLN A 48 -1.82 -26.69 -21.02
C GLN A 48 -1.89 -28.20 -21.22
N ARG A 49 -2.63 -28.90 -20.39
CA ARG A 49 -2.76 -30.36 -20.49
C ARG A 49 -3.69 -30.73 -21.65
N PRO A 50 -3.40 -31.87 -22.37
CA PRO A 50 -4.31 -32.33 -23.43
C PRO A 50 -5.73 -32.60 -22.96
N SER A 51 -5.89 -32.96 -21.67
CA SER A 51 -7.19 -33.23 -21.06
C SER A 51 -7.94 -31.98 -20.58
N ALA A 52 -7.39 -30.80 -20.81
CA ALA A 52 -8.03 -29.55 -20.39
C ALA A 52 -9.42 -29.41 -21.03
N ASN A 53 -10.37 -28.94 -20.22
CA ASN A 53 -11.77 -28.77 -20.61
C ASN A 53 -12.24 -27.35 -20.44
N GLY A 54 -13.53 -27.09 -20.73
CA GLY A 54 -14.09 -25.73 -20.59
C GLY A 54 -14.06 -25.20 -19.18
N GLN A 55 -14.22 -26.08 -18.17
CA GLN A 55 -14.18 -25.69 -16.76
C GLN A 55 -12.77 -25.24 -16.34
N ASP A 56 -11.75 -25.94 -16.86
CA ASP A 56 -10.35 -25.52 -16.60
C ASP A 56 -10.08 -24.15 -17.19
N ARG A 57 -10.55 -23.87 -18.39
CA ARG A 57 -10.39 -22.57 -19.05
C ARG A 57 -11.14 -21.47 -18.30
N GLU A 58 -12.33 -21.77 -17.79
CA GLU A 58 -13.11 -20.82 -16.98
C GLU A 58 -12.38 -20.49 -15.69
N ARG A 59 -11.81 -21.48 -14.99
CA ARG A 59 -11.01 -21.24 -13.79
C ARG A 59 -9.81 -20.35 -14.06
N ALA A 60 -9.14 -20.57 -15.18
CA ALA A 60 -8.01 -19.74 -15.58
C ALA A 60 -8.44 -18.28 -15.82
N GLN A 61 -9.60 -18.09 -16.47
CA GLN A 61 -10.13 -16.74 -16.69
C GLN A 61 -10.49 -16.06 -15.38
N GLN A 62 -11.14 -16.78 -14.48
CA GLN A 62 -11.50 -16.26 -13.15
C GLN A 62 -10.24 -15.89 -12.35
N ALA A 63 -9.20 -16.72 -12.42
CA ALA A 63 -7.94 -16.44 -11.73
C ALA A 63 -7.24 -15.21 -12.31
N ARG A 64 -7.24 -15.03 -13.63
CA ARG A 64 -6.71 -13.82 -14.27
C ARG A 64 -7.48 -12.57 -13.85
N ASP A 65 -8.80 -12.67 -13.83
CA ASP A 65 -9.67 -11.55 -13.43
C ASP A 65 -9.42 -11.17 -11.97
N ALA A 66 -9.21 -12.16 -11.10
CA ALA A 66 -8.94 -11.92 -9.68
C ALA A 66 -7.61 -11.18 -9.47
N VAL A 67 -6.55 -11.60 -10.17
CA VAL A 67 -5.24 -10.94 -10.13
C VAL A 67 -5.36 -9.51 -10.66
N HIS A 68 -6.01 -9.34 -11.80
CA HIS A 68 -6.20 -8.03 -12.44
C HIS A 68 -6.98 -7.07 -11.54
N GLY A 69 -8.07 -7.56 -10.96
CA GLY A 69 -8.90 -6.76 -10.05
C GLY A 69 -8.14 -6.31 -8.82
N ALA A 70 -7.34 -7.19 -8.24
CA ALA A 70 -6.51 -6.85 -7.08
C ALA A 70 -5.44 -5.80 -7.44
N GLU A 71 -4.81 -5.93 -8.60
CA GLU A 71 -3.81 -4.97 -9.07
C GLU A 71 -4.42 -3.59 -9.33
N GLU A 72 -5.61 -3.53 -9.92
CA GLU A 72 -6.31 -2.27 -10.16
C GLU A 72 -6.69 -1.57 -8.86
N GLU A 73 -7.24 -2.32 -7.91
CA GLU A 73 -7.61 -1.76 -6.60
C GLU A 73 -6.38 -1.27 -5.83
N LEU A 74 -5.29 -2.03 -5.89
CA LEU A 74 -4.04 -1.64 -5.25
C LEU A 74 -3.49 -0.35 -5.86
N LEU A 75 -3.49 -0.26 -7.19
CA LEU A 75 -3.02 0.93 -7.89
C LEU A 75 -3.85 2.16 -7.52
N LYS A 76 -5.17 2.03 -7.48
CA LYS A 76 -6.07 3.14 -7.08
C LYS A 76 -5.75 3.62 -5.68
N ALA A 77 -5.54 2.70 -4.75
CA ALA A 77 -5.23 3.05 -3.36
C ALA A 77 -3.88 3.76 -3.25
N VAL A 78 -2.86 3.27 -3.95
CA VAL A 78 -1.53 3.89 -3.98
C VAL A 78 -1.61 5.29 -4.59
N LEU A 79 -2.34 5.45 -5.70
CA LEU A 79 -2.51 6.76 -6.33
C LEU A 79 -3.24 7.74 -5.43
N SER A 80 -4.20 7.27 -4.61
CA SER A 80 -4.86 8.11 -3.61
C SER A 80 -3.86 8.68 -2.60
N LEU A 81 -2.96 7.86 -2.07
CA LEU A 81 -1.90 8.34 -1.17
C LEU A 81 -0.96 9.32 -1.87
N ASN A 82 -0.55 8.98 -3.09
CA ASN A 82 0.34 9.85 -3.87
C ASN A 82 -0.28 11.21 -4.12
N SER A 83 -1.58 11.26 -4.40
CA SER A 83 -2.30 12.53 -4.63
C SER A 83 -2.33 13.42 -3.39
N MET A 84 -2.19 12.82 -2.21
CA MET A 84 -2.11 13.54 -0.94
C MET A 84 -0.67 13.90 -0.55
N GLY A 85 0.31 13.50 -1.35
CA GLY A 85 1.73 13.70 -1.03
C GLY A 85 2.25 12.77 0.05
N ILE A 86 1.51 11.72 0.39
CA ILE A 86 1.90 10.73 1.40
C ILE A 86 2.68 9.61 0.71
N GLN A 87 3.80 9.21 1.30
CA GLN A 87 4.67 8.18 0.73
C GLN A 87 4.38 6.82 1.36
N LEU A 88 4.14 5.83 0.51
CA LEU A 88 4.00 4.45 0.93
C LEU A 88 5.39 3.82 1.04
N LYS A 89 5.75 3.36 2.23
CA LYS A 89 7.07 2.76 2.50
C LYS A 89 7.01 1.25 2.67
N GLY A 90 5.94 0.73 3.27
CA GLY A 90 5.76 -0.70 3.48
C GLY A 90 4.31 -1.10 3.22
N PRO A 91 4.00 -1.65 2.02
CA PRO A 91 2.62 -2.03 1.70
C PRO A 91 2.05 -3.09 2.65
N LEU A 92 2.81 -4.13 2.96
CA LEU A 92 2.34 -5.22 3.83
C LEU A 92 2.12 -4.76 5.27
N GLU A 93 3.02 -3.93 5.79
CA GLU A 93 2.97 -3.46 7.18
C GLU A 93 2.04 -2.26 7.34
N GLY A 94 1.62 -1.65 6.24
CA GLY A 94 0.85 -0.42 6.29
C GLY A 94 1.67 0.76 6.79
N LEU A 95 2.92 0.86 6.32
CA LEU A 95 3.86 1.90 6.74
C LEU A 95 3.87 3.04 5.75
N ILE A 96 3.60 4.25 6.24
CA ILE A 96 3.57 5.48 5.44
C ILE A 96 4.33 6.60 6.12
N ASP A 97 4.77 7.56 5.30
CA ASP A 97 5.44 8.77 5.77
C ASP A 97 4.77 10.01 5.22
N PHE A 98 4.60 11.01 6.09
CA PHE A 98 4.10 12.33 5.74
C PHE A 98 5.30 13.29 5.71
N PRO A 99 5.61 13.92 4.56
CA PRO A 99 6.65 14.96 4.55
C PRO A 99 6.30 16.08 5.50
N SER A 100 7.27 16.56 6.26
CA SER A 100 7.08 17.59 7.27
C SER A 100 8.35 18.41 7.47
N TYR A 101 8.23 19.52 8.17
CA TYR A 101 9.39 20.30 8.63
C TYR A 101 9.48 20.27 10.13
N ARG A 102 10.69 20.13 10.64
CA ARG A 102 11.02 20.18 12.05
C ARG A 102 12.28 21.00 12.23
N ASP A 103 12.15 22.13 12.93
CA ASP A 103 13.26 23.06 13.15
C ASP A 103 13.95 23.49 11.83
N GLY A 104 13.13 23.73 10.79
CA GLY A 104 13.63 24.17 9.49
C GLY A 104 14.17 23.06 8.60
N GLU A 105 14.21 21.82 9.08
CA GLU A 105 14.71 20.66 8.34
C GLU A 105 13.54 19.81 7.82
N LEU A 106 13.64 19.37 6.58
CA LEU A 106 12.66 18.45 6.00
C LEU A 106 12.84 17.06 6.63
N VAL A 107 11.77 16.55 7.21
CA VAL A 107 11.74 15.24 7.88
C VAL A 107 10.51 14.48 7.41
N GLU A 108 10.33 13.27 7.90
CA GLU A 108 9.15 12.46 7.61
C GLU A 108 8.47 12.06 8.91
N LEU A 109 7.14 12.31 8.97
CA LEU A 109 6.31 11.82 10.07
C LEU A 109 5.90 10.40 9.73
N CYS A 110 6.20 9.46 10.60
CA CYS A 110 6.05 8.03 10.36
C CYS A 110 4.80 7.49 11.06
N TRP A 111 3.97 6.78 10.31
CA TRP A 111 2.80 6.10 10.86
C TRP A 111 2.71 4.70 10.30
N LYS A 112 2.34 3.77 11.18
CA LYS A 112 2.15 2.37 10.82
C LYS A 112 0.73 1.96 11.17
N LEU A 113 0.11 1.16 10.30
CA LEU A 113 -1.24 0.63 10.53
C LEU A 113 -1.31 -0.07 11.88
N GLY A 114 -2.31 0.28 12.68
CA GLY A 114 -2.47 -0.19 14.05
C GLY A 114 -2.10 0.83 15.10
N GLU A 115 -1.33 1.86 14.74
CA GLU A 115 -1.05 2.97 15.66
C GLU A 115 -2.23 3.92 15.72
N ASP A 116 -2.53 4.45 16.89
CA ASP A 116 -3.69 5.34 17.09
C ASP A 116 -3.50 6.70 16.43
N ARG A 117 -2.29 7.20 16.44
CA ARG A 117 -1.96 8.56 16.02
C ARG A 117 -0.59 8.58 15.36
N VAL A 118 -0.34 9.68 14.63
CA VAL A 118 1.02 10.00 14.17
C VAL A 118 1.78 10.55 15.38
N GLU A 119 2.75 9.79 15.86
CA GLU A 119 3.53 10.11 17.07
C GLU A 119 5.03 9.99 16.88
N HIS A 120 5.48 9.69 15.67
CA HIS A 120 6.89 9.42 15.38
C HIS A 120 7.35 10.17 14.16
N TRP A 121 8.65 10.43 14.11
CA TRP A 121 9.29 11.06 12.97
C TRP A 121 10.68 10.44 12.77
N HIS A 122 11.22 10.59 11.58
CA HIS A 122 12.59 10.22 11.27
C HIS A 122 13.14 11.19 10.23
N ARG A 123 14.47 11.23 10.11
CA ARG A 123 15.11 11.99 9.06
C ARG A 123 14.97 11.27 7.73
N ILE A 124 15.09 12.03 6.65
CA ILE A 124 15.07 11.47 5.31
C ILE A 124 16.15 10.39 5.20
N GLY A 125 15.76 9.21 4.72
CA GLY A 125 16.67 8.08 4.52
C GLY A 125 16.86 7.16 5.72
N GLU A 126 16.40 7.53 6.92
CA GLU A 126 16.55 6.68 8.11
C GLU A 126 15.55 5.51 8.16
N GLY A 127 14.34 5.74 7.68
CA GLY A 127 13.29 4.72 7.69
C GLY A 127 12.72 4.41 9.06
N PHE A 128 11.94 3.34 9.13
CA PHE A 128 11.19 2.94 10.33
C PHE A 128 12.10 2.72 11.55
N SER A 129 13.25 2.07 11.35
CA SER A 129 14.16 1.75 12.45
C SER A 129 14.79 3.00 13.09
N GLY A 130 14.85 4.11 12.37
CA GLY A 130 15.40 5.37 12.87
C GLY A 130 14.35 6.30 13.47
N ARG A 131 13.10 5.89 13.56
CA ARG A 131 12.02 6.78 14.01
C ARG A 131 12.14 7.08 15.51
N ARG A 132 11.78 8.30 15.83
CA ARG A 132 11.79 8.86 17.18
C ARG A 132 10.41 9.33 17.56
N LYS A 133 10.09 9.29 18.83
CA LYS A 133 8.83 9.84 19.32
C LYS A 133 8.84 11.36 19.25
N LEU A 134 7.70 11.93 18.87
CA LEU A 134 7.50 13.38 18.80
C LEU A 134 7.50 14.05 20.17
#